data_df01bc2bdda95d72047d8db8486fe88d
#
_entry.id   df01bc2bdda95d72047d8db8486fe88d
#
_cell.length_a   1.000
_cell.length_b   1.000
_cell.length_c   1.000
_cell.angle_alpha   90.00
_cell.angle_beta   90.00
_cell.angle_gamma   90.00
#
_symmetry.space_group_name_H-M   'P 1'
#
loop_
_entity.id
_entity.type
_entity.pdbx_description
1 polymer ?
#
loop_
_entity_poly.entity_id
_entity_poly.type
_entity_poly.pdbx_seq_one_letter_code
_entity_poly.pdbx_strand_id
1 'polypeptide(L)'
;MIKKEMIAMLLAGGQGSRLGVLTSKMAKPAVSFGSKYRIIDFPLSNCINSGVDTVGVLTQYQPLRLNTHIGIGIPWDLDRNIGGVTVLPPYEKSSNSEWYTGTANAIYQNIAYMESFNPEYVLILSGDHIYKMDYEVMLGFHKQNGADVTIAVMPVPMEEAKRFGIMITDENHKITDFEEKPEHPRSNLASMGIYIFNWKTLKEALLLNAEQPGLDFGKHVIPYCHKNGSPLYAYEFNGYWKDVGTLHSYWEANMELIDIVPEFNLYEEYWNIYTKCEILPPQYIAPDSVIERSIIGEGSEIYGQVYNSVIGCGVVIGEGTVVRDSIIMNSTQIQRGCEINKAIVAENVVIGENVKLGVGEESPNETDPNIYNSGIVTVGENSVIPRDVSVGKNSVVFGVTTDKDYDNGYLPSGKTLIKAGDEQ
;
A
#
# COMPACT_ATOMS: atom_id res chain seq x y z
N MET A 1 -13.46 -17.77 -27.80
CA MET A 1 -12.81 -17.51 -26.50
C MET A 1 -11.40 -16.99 -26.77
N ILE A 2 -11.03 -15.87 -26.19
CA ILE A 2 -9.68 -15.31 -26.32
C ILE A 2 -8.85 -16.06 -25.29
N LYS A 3 -7.79 -16.75 -25.73
CA LYS A 3 -6.88 -17.44 -24.81
C LYS A 3 -5.79 -16.49 -24.36
N LYS A 4 -5.65 -16.28 -23.06
CA LYS A 4 -4.50 -15.61 -22.43
C LYS A 4 -3.64 -16.65 -21.72
N GLU A 5 -2.33 -16.50 -21.79
CA GLU A 5 -1.46 -17.42 -21.06
C GLU A 5 -1.61 -17.21 -19.56
N MET A 6 -1.43 -15.98 -19.09
CA MET A 6 -1.59 -15.59 -17.68
C MET A 6 -2.45 -14.34 -17.56
N ILE A 7 -3.30 -14.30 -16.53
CA ILE A 7 -4.04 -13.11 -16.09
C ILE A 7 -3.71 -12.82 -14.64
N ALA A 8 -3.81 -11.56 -14.24
CA ALA A 8 -3.62 -11.17 -12.84
C ALA A 8 -4.94 -10.86 -12.15
N MET A 9 -5.04 -11.26 -10.89
CA MET A 9 -6.12 -10.92 -9.96
C MET A 9 -5.51 -10.18 -8.76
N LEU A 10 -5.77 -8.89 -8.68
CA LEU A 10 -5.16 -7.98 -7.72
C LEU A 10 -6.12 -7.70 -6.56
N LEU A 11 -5.78 -8.17 -5.38
CA LEU A 11 -6.56 -8.00 -4.15
C LEU A 11 -6.35 -6.59 -3.57
N ALA A 12 -7.29 -5.71 -3.77
CA ALA A 12 -7.23 -4.29 -3.38
C ALA A 12 -8.37 -3.88 -2.42
N GLY A 13 -8.98 -4.83 -1.72
CA GLY A 13 -10.13 -4.62 -0.83
C GLY A 13 -9.80 -4.39 0.64
N GLY A 14 -8.53 -4.37 1.04
CA GLY A 14 -8.10 -4.24 2.43
C GLY A 14 -8.41 -2.88 3.05
N GLN A 15 -8.97 -2.87 4.27
CA GLN A 15 -9.31 -1.66 5.01
C GLN A 15 -8.07 -0.85 5.46
N GLY A 16 -6.96 -1.52 5.77
CA GLY A 16 -5.72 -0.84 6.19
C GLY A 16 -5.80 -0.16 7.57
N SER A 17 -6.63 -0.65 8.49
CA SER A 17 -6.91 -0.03 9.79
C SER A 17 -5.66 0.36 10.61
N ARG A 18 -4.54 -0.34 10.42
CA ARG A 18 -3.26 -0.04 11.08
C ARG A 18 -2.55 1.22 10.57
N LEU A 19 -3.05 1.85 9.50
CA LEU A 19 -2.60 3.17 9.05
C LEU A 19 -3.44 4.32 9.65
N GLY A 20 -4.37 3.99 10.54
CA GLY A 20 -5.16 4.96 11.29
C GLY A 20 -5.92 5.94 10.38
N VAL A 21 -5.80 7.23 10.67
CA VAL A 21 -6.53 8.28 9.92
C VAL A 21 -6.17 8.38 8.44
N LEU A 22 -5.04 7.81 7.98
CA LEU A 22 -4.67 7.81 6.56
C LEU A 22 -5.62 6.96 5.71
N THR A 23 -6.27 5.97 6.31
CA THR A 23 -7.18 5.05 5.65
C THR A 23 -8.63 5.16 6.13
N SER A 24 -8.97 6.21 6.87
CA SER A 24 -10.33 6.43 7.35
C SER A 24 -11.35 6.65 6.22
N LYS A 25 -10.93 7.31 5.13
CA LYS A 25 -11.78 7.64 3.97
C LYS A 25 -11.30 7.05 2.64
N MET A 26 -10.30 6.18 2.65
CA MET A 26 -9.80 5.51 1.44
C MET A 26 -9.26 4.12 1.74
N ALA A 27 -9.25 3.25 0.74
CA ALA A 27 -8.59 1.95 0.82
C ALA A 27 -7.07 2.10 0.88
N LYS A 28 -6.36 1.21 1.62
CA LYS A 28 -4.90 1.22 1.73
C LYS A 28 -4.18 1.31 0.38
N PRO A 29 -4.58 0.59 -0.68
CA PRO A 29 -3.93 0.69 -2.00
C PRO A 29 -4.00 2.09 -2.64
N ALA A 30 -4.92 2.95 -2.20
CA ALA A 30 -5.06 4.31 -2.70
C ALA A 30 -4.21 5.35 -1.95
N VAL A 31 -3.52 4.98 -0.88
CA VAL A 31 -2.65 5.89 -0.12
C VAL A 31 -1.47 6.32 -0.96
N SER A 32 -1.12 7.61 -0.92
CA SER A 32 0.03 8.18 -1.63
C SER A 32 1.35 7.62 -1.12
N PHE A 33 2.35 7.43 -1.99
CA PHE A 33 3.68 6.93 -1.66
C PHE A 33 4.73 7.55 -2.57
N GLY A 34 5.90 7.89 -2.04
CA GLY A 34 7.04 8.36 -2.81
C GLY A 34 6.74 9.63 -3.63
N SER A 35 6.03 10.59 -3.05
CA SER A 35 5.58 11.84 -3.63
C SER A 35 4.32 11.69 -4.51
N LYS A 36 4.41 11.15 -5.72
CA LYS A 36 3.33 11.16 -6.73
C LYS A 36 2.60 9.84 -6.91
N TYR A 37 3.14 8.75 -6.44
CA TYR A 37 2.56 7.42 -6.63
C TYR A 37 1.49 7.10 -5.59
N ARG A 38 0.71 6.04 -5.87
CA ARG A 38 -0.12 5.34 -4.89
C ARG A 38 0.35 3.91 -4.75
N ILE A 39 0.09 3.27 -3.63
CA ILE A 39 0.56 1.89 -3.38
C ILE A 39 0.14 0.92 -4.50
N ILE A 40 -1.07 1.07 -5.06
CA ILE A 40 -1.58 0.23 -6.16
C ILE A 40 -0.77 0.35 -7.45
N ASP A 41 -0.04 1.45 -7.65
CA ASP A 41 0.71 1.68 -8.89
C ASP A 41 1.85 0.68 -9.07
N PHE A 42 2.42 0.18 -7.98
CA PHE A 42 3.52 -0.78 -8.00
C PHE A 42 3.10 -2.13 -8.58
N PRO A 43 2.09 -2.85 -8.05
CA PRO A 43 1.67 -4.11 -8.66
C PRO A 43 1.08 -3.94 -10.07
N LEU A 44 0.39 -2.83 -10.38
CA LEU A 44 -0.09 -2.57 -11.75
C LEU A 44 1.08 -2.36 -12.72
N SER A 45 2.10 -1.60 -12.32
CA SER A 45 3.31 -1.40 -13.13
C SER A 45 4.11 -2.68 -13.29
N ASN A 46 4.22 -3.50 -12.25
CA ASN A 46 4.85 -4.81 -12.35
C ASN A 46 4.10 -5.72 -13.33
N CYS A 47 2.75 -5.68 -13.36
CA CYS A 47 1.97 -6.45 -14.33
C CYS A 47 2.36 -6.08 -15.77
N ILE A 48 2.31 -4.80 -16.12
CA ILE A 48 2.59 -4.39 -17.51
C ILE A 48 4.06 -4.60 -17.90
N ASN A 49 4.99 -4.32 -16.98
CA ASN A 49 6.42 -4.56 -17.21
C ASN A 49 6.75 -6.05 -17.39
N SER A 50 5.95 -6.95 -16.79
CA SER A 50 6.05 -8.41 -16.95
C SER A 50 5.19 -8.96 -18.10
N GLY A 51 4.63 -8.11 -18.97
CA GLY A 51 3.78 -8.56 -20.09
C GLY A 51 2.38 -9.06 -19.71
N VAL A 52 1.95 -8.89 -18.46
CA VAL A 52 0.59 -9.26 -18.01
C VAL A 52 -0.37 -8.11 -18.34
N ASP A 53 -1.12 -8.26 -19.41
CA ASP A 53 -1.99 -7.24 -19.99
C ASP A 53 -3.48 -7.37 -19.62
N THR A 54 -3.81 -8.27 -18.73
CA THR A 54 -5.19 -8.55 -18.30
C THR A 54 -5.22 -8.64 -16.78
N VAL A 55 -5.81 -7.64 -16.13
CA VAL A 55 -5.78 -7.48 -14.68
C VAL A 55 -7.18 -7.24 -14.12
N GLY A 56 -7.66 -8.14 -13.28
CA GLY A 56 -8.86 -7.93 -12.46
C GLY A 56 -8.50 -7.33 -11.11
N VAL A 57 -8.99 -6.15 -10.79
CA VAL A 57 -8.75 -5.48 -9.50
C VAL A 57 -9.96 -5.63 -8.60
N LEU A 58 -9.81 -6.38 -7.51
CA LEU A 58 -10.90 -6.67 -6.57
C LEU A 58 -10.94 -5.58 -5.48
N THR A 59 -11.94 -4.71 -5.56
CA THR A 59 -12.12 -3.58 -4.63
C THR A 59 -13.32 -3.81 -3.73
N GLN A 60 -13.28 -3.32 -2.49
CA GLN A 60 -14.39 -3.47 -1.56
C GLN A 60 -14.54 -2.26 -0.63
N TYR A 61 -13.54 -2.00 0.23
CA TYR A 61 -13.58 -0.92 1.20
C TYR A 61 -13.25 0.43 0.53
N GLN A 62 -14.07 1.47 0.80
CA GLN A 62 -13.88 2.84 0.31
C GLN A 62 -13.35 2.93 -1.14
N PRO A 63 -14.03 2.34 -2.13
CA PRO A 63 -13.44 2.08 -3.45
C PRO A 63 -13.36 3.31 -4.34
N LEU A 64 -14.09 4.40 -4.02
CA LEU A 64 -14.27 5.53 -4.94
C LEU A 64 -12.95 6.14 -5.40
N ARG A 65 -12.04 6.47 -4.48
CA ARG A 65 -10.74 7.07 -4.82
C ARG A 65 -9.85 6.10 -5.59
N LEU A 66 -9.83 4.85 -5.16
CA LEU A 66 -9.05 3.80 -5.82
C LEU A 66 -9.55 3.59 -7.26
N ASN A 67 -10.86 3.45 -7.45
CA ASN A 67 -11.47 3.27 -8.77
C ASN A 67 -11.25 4.49 -9.66
N THR A 68 -11.34 5.71 -9.11
CA THR A 68 -11.05 6.95 -9.85
C THR A 68 -9.59 7.02 -10.28
N HIS A 69 -8.66 6.57 -9.42
CA HIS A 69 -7.24 6.54 -9.74
C HIS A 69 -6.94 5.53 -10.86
N ILE A 70 -7.41 4.30 -10.75
CA ILE A 70 -7.23 3.26 -11.76
C ILE A 70 -7.87 3.67 -13.09
N GLY A 71 -9.10 4.22 -13.04
CA GLY A 71 -9.87 4.57 -14.24
C GLY A 71 -10.01 3.38 -15.18
N ILE A 72 -9.69 3.58 -16.45
CA ILE A 72 -9.65 2.53 -17.47
C ILE A 72 -8.23 1.97 -17.71
N GLY A 73 -7.24 2.40 -16.92
CA GLY A 73 -5.88 1.87 -16.98
C GLY A 73 -4.90 2.55 -17.92
N ILE A 74 -5.24 3.75 -18.44
CA ILE A 74 -4.38 4.50 -19.39
C ILE A 74 -2.92 4.61 -18.94
N PRO A 75 -2.59 4.99 -17.68
CA PRO A 75 -1.19 5.15 -17.26
C PRO A 75 -0.35 3.88 -17.42
N TRP A 76 -0.97 2.71 -17.33
CA TRP A 76 -0.32 1.39 -17.40
C TRP A 76 -0.50 0.69 -18.75
N ASP A 77 -0.97 1.37 -19.79
CA ASP A 77 -1.31 0.73 -21.09
C ASP A 77 -2.29 -0.46 -20.91
N LEU A 78 -3.21 -0.34 -19.96
CA LEU A 78 -4.24 -1.35 -19.64
C LEU A 78 -5.65 -0.93 -20.10
N ASP A 79 -5.78 0.09 -20.95
CA ASP A 79 -7.03 0.54 -21.60
C ASP A 79 -7.31 -0.22 -22.91
N ARG A 80 -7.16 -1.54 -22.88
CA ARG A 80 -7.20 -2.39 -24.06
C ARG A 80 -8.61 -2.86 -24.40
N ASN A 81 -8.89 -3.02 -25.70
CA ASN A 81 -10.16 -3.61 -26.17
C ASN A 81 -10.35 -5.07 -25.74
N ILE A 82 -9.24 -5.79 -25.53
CA ILE A 82 -9.21 -7.20 -25.15
C ILE A 82 -8.21 -7.38 -24.01
N GLY A 83 -8.68 -7.72 -22.83
CA GLY A 83 -7.90 -7.69 -21.61
C GLY A 83 -7.99 -6.32 -20.95
N GLY A 84 -6.84 -5.75 -20.56
CA GLY A 84 -6.78 -4.48 -19.85
C GLY A 84 -7.15 -4.62 -18.38
N VAL A 85 -7.35 -3.48 -17.69
CA VAL A 85 -7.77 -3.48 -16.30
C VAL A 85 -9.29 -3.48 -16.18
N THR A 86 -9.81 -4.33 -15.29
CA THR A 86 -11.23 -4.36 -14.92
C THR A 86 -11.36 -4.28 -13.41
N VAL A 87 -12.09 -3.29 -12.91
CA VAL A 87 -12.41 -3.19 -11.49
C VAL A 87 -13.58 -4.13 -11.19
N LEU A 88 -13.40 -5.00 -10.20
CA LEU A 88 -14.34 -6.05 -9.80
C LEU A 88 -14.81 -5.81 -8.36
N PRO A 89 -15.87 -5.02 -8.14
CA PRO A 89 -16.48 -4.88 -6.82
C PRO A 89 -17.31 -6.12 -6.48
N PRO A 90 -17.60 -6.40 -5.20
CA PRO A 90 -18.57 -7.40 -4.83
C PRO A 90 -19.94 -7.04 -5.42
N TYR A 91 -20.70 -8.05 -5.84
CA TYR A 91 -22.01 -7.83 -6.46
C TYR A 91 -23.07 -8.76 -5.87
N GLU A 92 -24.32 -8.30 -5.91
CA GLU A 92 -25.46 -9.07 -5.45
C GLU A 92 -25.80 -10.18 -6.45
N LYS A 93 -25.79 -11.44 -5.98
CA LYS A 93 -26.42 -12.55 -6.69
C LYS A 93 -27.87 -12.63 -6.21
N SER A 94 -28.80 -12.99 -7.07
CA SER A 94 -30.27 -12.91 -6.95
C SER A 94 -30.92 -13.36 -5.63
N SER A 95 -30.18 -13.87 -4.67
CA SER A 95 -30.67 -14.32 -3.36
C SER A 95 -29.82 -13.89 -2.17
N ASN A 96 -28.57 -13.46 -2.35
CA ASN A 96 -27.70 -13.03 -1.25
C ASN A 96 -26.70 -12.00 -1.75
N SER A 97 -26.67 -10.82 -1.12
CA SER A 97 -25.61 -9.82 -1.26
C SER A 97 -24.45 -10.23 -0.34
N GLU A 98 -23.33 -10.63 -0.90
CA GLU A 98 -22.19 -11.04 -0.09
C GLU A 98 -20.97 -10.18 -0.40
N TRP A 99 -20.52 -9.46 0.62
CA TRP A 99 -19.19 -8.86 0.65
C TRP A 99 -18.12 -9.94 0.48
N TYR A 100 -16.94 -9.58 0.00
CA TYR A 100 -15.80 -10.49 0.02
C TYR A 100 -15.41 -10.80 1.47
N THR A 101 -15.68 -12.02 1.91
CA THR A 101 -15.44 -12.44 3.30
C THR A 101 -14.01 -12.92 3.56
N GLY A 102 -13.18 -13.00 2.51
CA GLY A 102 -11.79 -13.41 2.59
C GLY A 102 -11.09 -13.25 1.24
N THR A 103 -9.78 -13.37 1.22
CA THR A 103 -8.94 -13.15 0.04
C THR A 103 -9.27 -14.13 -1.10
N ALA A 104 -9.42 -15.40 -0.80
CA ALA A 104 -9.80 -16.40 -1.80
C ALA A 104 -11.30 -16.38 -2.13
N ASN A 105 -12.16 -15.88 -1.22
CA ASN A 105 -13.58 -15.66 -1.51
C ASN A 105 -13.75 -14.59 -2.61
N ALA A 106 -12.97 -13.52 -2.58
CA ALA A 106 -12.98 -12.51 -3.63
C ALA A 106 -12.66 -13.11 -5.01
N ILE A 107 -11.67 -13.99 -5.09
CA ILE A 107 -11.32 -14.71 -6.32
C ILE A 107 -12.43 -15.68 -6.73
N TYR A 108 -13.00 -16.44 -5.78
CA TYR A 108 -14.10 -17.37 -6.03
C TYR A 108 -15.32 -16.69 -6.66
N GLN A 109 -15.72 -15.53 -6.15
CA GLN A 109 -16.87 -14.81 -6.70
C GLN A 109 -16.63 -14.34 -8.15
N ASN A 110 -15.38 -14.23 -8.58
CA ASN A 110 -14.98 -13.76 -9.91
C ASN A 110 -14.47 -14.87 -10.86
N ILE A 111 -14.78 -16.13 -10.59
CA ILE A 111 -14.43 -17.27 -11.47
C ILE A 111 -14.91 -17.04 -12.91
N ALA A 112 -16.14 -16.55 -13.11
CA ALA A 112 -16.69 -16.30 -14.44
C ALA A 112 -15.88 -15.25 -15.23
N TYR A 113 -15.33 -14.23 -14.57
CA TYR A 113 -14.42 -13.26 -15.19
C TYR A 113 -13.15 -13.97 -15.70
N MET A 114 -12.51 -14.77 -14.88
CA MET A 114 -11.31 -15.51 -15.27
C MET A 114 -11.58 -16.50 -16.39
N GLU A 115 -12.70 -17.22 -16.35
CA GLU A 115 -13.12 -18.17 -17.39
C GLU A 115 -13.31 -17.51 -18.76
N SER A 116 -13.72 -16.25 -18.80
CA SER A 116 -13.93 -15.52 -20.06
C SER A 116 -12.64 -15.40 -20.91
N PHE A 117 -11.47 -15.42 -20.26
CA PHE A 117 -10.14 -15.38 -20.89
C PHE A 117 -9.51 -16.77 -21.08
N ASN A 118 -10.09 -17.84 -20.50
CA ASN A 118 -9.54 -19.19 -20.56
C ASN A 118 -8.02 -19.26 -20.33
N PRO A 119 -7.53 -18.73 -19.20
CA PRO A 119 -6.11 -18.65 -18.92
C PRO A 119 -5.51 -20.04 -18.65
N GLU A 120 -4.20 -20.16 -18.81
CA GLU A 120 -3.45 -21.33 -18.35
C GLU A 120 -3.01 -21.11 -16.88
N TYR A 121 -2.58 -19.89 -16.58
CA TYR A 121 -2.10 -19.50 -15.25
C TYR A 121 -2.88 -18.29 -14.73
N VAL A 122 -3.03 -18.24 -13.41
CA VAL A 122 -3.59 -17.07 -12.70
C VAL A 122 -2.58 -16.58 -11.67
N LEU A 123 -2.19 -15.31 -11.83
CA LEU A 123 -1.35 -14.58 -10.91
C LEU A 123 -2.24 -13.87 -9.88
N ILE A 124 -2.09 -14.21 -8.61
CA ILE A 124 -2.77 -13.55 -7.49
C ILE A 124 -1.80 -12.58 -6.84
N LEU A 125 -2.22 -11.34 -6.67
CA LEU A 125 -1.40 -10.26 -6.14
C LEU A 125 -2.07 -9.58 -4.95
N SER A 126 -1.27 -9.20 -3.94
CA SER A 126 -1.68 -8.21 -2.94
C SER A 126 -1.46 -6.79 -3.49
N GLY A 127 -2.47 -5.93 -3.33
CA GLY A 127 -2.46 -4.54 -3.83
C GLY A 127 -1.88 -3.53 -2.83
N ASP A 128 -1.19 -3.96 -1.78
CA ASP A 128 -0.82 -3.13 -0.65
C ASP A 128 0.67 -3.17 -0.24
N HIS A 129 1.53 -3.66 -1.14
CA HIS A 129 2.98 -3.75 -0.95
C HIS A 129 3.76 -2.90 -1.95
N ILE A 130 4.96 -2.49 -1.55
CA ILE A 130 5.91 -1.73 -2.38
C ILE A 130 7.05 -2.66 -2.79
N TYR A 131 7.19 -2.89 -4.10
CA TYR A 131 8.22 -3.76 -4.67
C TYR A 131 8.29 -3.60 -6.20
N LYS A 132 9.39 -4.08 -6.79
CA LYS A 132 9.53 -4.29 -8.23
C LYS A 132 9.82 -5.76 -8.47
N MET A 133 9.02 -6.42 -9.29
CA MET A 133 9.15 -7.85 -9.54
C MET A 133 8.72 -8.20 -10.96
N ASP A 134 9.55 -8.99 -11.64
CA ASP A 134 9.22 -9.58 -12.92
C ASP A 134 8.46 -10.89 -12.73
N TYR A 135 7.17 -10.86 -13.04
CA TYR A 135 6.31 -12.04 -12.93
C TYR A 135 6.54 -13.06 -14.06
N GLU A 136 7.14 -12.66 -15.19
CA GLU A 136 7.51 -13.59 -16.26
C GLU A 136 8.62 -14.53 -15.79
N VAL A 137 9.60 -14.02 -15.04
CA VAL A 137 10.65 -14.84 -14.42
C VAL A 137 10.06 -15.85 -13.43
N MET A 138 9.12 -15.40 -12.58
CA MET A 138 8.42 -16.31 -11.67
C MET A 138 7.57 -17.35 -12.40
N LEU A 139 6.92 -16.99 -13.51
CA LEU A 139 6.18 -17.92 -14.37
C LEU A 139 7.13 -18.93 -15.03
N GLY A 140 8.30 -18.48 -15.47
CA GLY A 140 9.35 -19.37 -15.99
C GLY A 140 9.77 -20.42 -14.95
N PHE A 141 10.00 -20.00 -13.71
CA PHE A 141 10.29 -20.90 -12.59
C PHE A 141 9.14 -21.88 -12.33
N HIS A 142 7.89 -21.40 -12.34
CA HIS A 142 6.69 -22.23 -12.18
C HIS A 142 6.62 -23.35 -13.21
N LYS A 143 6.81 -23.01 -14.49
CA LYS A 143 6.80 -23.96 -15.61
C LYS A 143 7.96 -24.97 -15.52
N GLN A 144 9.16 -24.48 -15.23
CA GLN A 144 10.37 -25.30 -15.16
C GLN A 144 10.29 -26.39 -14.08
N ASN A 145 9.65 -26.09 -12.96
CA ASN A 145 9.45 -27.05 -11.88
C ASN A 145 8.19 -27.90 -12.02
N GLY A 146 7.37 -27.67 -13.05
CA GLY A 146 6.09 -28.35 -13.20
C GLY A 146 5.15 -28.10 -12.00
N ALA A 147 5.17 -26.90 -11.45
CA ALA A 147 4.41 -26.53 -10.29
C ALA A 147 2.91 -26.43 -10.61
N ASP A 148 2.07 -26.76 -9.65
CA ASP A 148 0.65 -26.39 -9.64
C ASP A 148 0.42 -25.06 -8.96
N VAL A 149 1.28 -24.77 -7.95
CA VAL A 149 1.28 -23.51 -7.21
C VAL A 149 2.71 -23.06 -6.97
N THR A 150 3.01 -21.82 -7.30
CA THR A 150 4.27 -21.15 -6.93
C THR A 150 3.95 -19.96 -6.03
N ILE A 151 4.63 -19.86 -4.91
CA ILE A 151 4.47 -18.82 -3.90
C ILE A 151 5.76 -17.99 -3.87
N ALA A 152 5.67 -16.69 -4.11
CA ALA A 152 6.80 -15.81 -3.90
C ALA A 152 7.07 -15.65 -2.40
N VAL A 153 8.32 -15.86 -2.03
CA VAL A 153 8.79 -15.80 -0.63
C VAL A 153 10.02 -14.91 -0.51
N MET A 154 10.22 -14.37 0.67
CA MET A 154 11.39 -13.58 1.01
C MET A 154 11.83 -13.93 2.44
N PRO A 155 13.15 -14.02 2.73
CA PRO A 155 13.62 -14.17 4.09
C PRO A 155 13.38 -12.89 4.90
N VAL A 156 12.75 -13.03 6.06
CA VAL A 156 12.49 -11.93 6.99
C VAL A 156 13.15 -12.21 8.34
N PRO A 157 13.39 -11.20 9.20
CA PRO A 157 13.79 -11.42 10.57
C PRO A 157 12.79 -12.34 11.30
N MET A 158 13.30 -13.29 12.11
CA MET A 158 12.44 -14.26 12.82
C MET A 158 11.37 -13.63 13.70
N GLU A 159 11.63 -12.43 14.22
CA GLU A 159 10.66 -11.68 15.03
C GLU A 159 9.46 -11.21 14.20
N GLU A 160 9.67 -10.89 12.92
CA GLU A 160 8.63 -10.45 11.99
C GLU A 160 7.89 -11.62 11.35
N ALA A 161 8.51 -12.81 11.28
CA ALA A 161 7.92 -14.00 10.66
C ALA A 161 6.55 -14.38 11.22
N LYS A 162 6.27 -14.04 12.47
CA LYS A 162 4.94 -14.24 13.13
C LYS A 162 3.78 -13.52 12.43
N ARG A 163 4.06 -12.54 11.60
CA ARG A 163 3.05 -11.71 10.93
C ARG A 163 2.62 -12.27 9.58
N PHE A 164 3.38 -13.22 9.04
CA PHE A 164 3.24 -13.73 7.67
C PHE A 164 2.90 -15.22 7.64
N GLY A 165 2.45 -15.69 6.49
CA GLY A 165 2.45 -17.10 6.17
C GLY A 165 3.88 -17.56 5.92
N ILE A 166 4.32 -18.61 6.58
CA ILE A 166 5.72 -19.10 6.57
C ILE A 166 5.81 -20.39 5.79
N MET A 167 6.76 -20.43 4.86
CA MET A 167 7.03 -21.62 4.04
C MET A 167 8.21 -22.41 4.62
N ILE A 168 8.05 -23.73 4.62
CA ILE A 168 9.13 -24.68 4.93
C ILE A 168 9.39 -25.44 3.64
N THR A 169 10.64 -25.40 3.15
CA THR A 169 11.04 -25.96 1.86
C THR A 169 12.12 -27.02 2.00
N ASP A 170 12.23 -27.88 1.01
CA ASP A 170 13.40 -28.73 0.80
C ASP A 170 14.51 -27.99 0.01
N GLU A 171 15.61 -28.69 -0.29
CA GLU A 171 16.78 -28.15 -1.02
C GLU A 171 16.42 -27.74 -2.49
N ASN A 172 15.31 -28.21 -3.03
CA ASN A 172 14.83 -27.91 -4.37
C ASN A 172 13.73 -26.83 -4.38
N HIS A 173 13.59 -26.07 -3.30
CA HIS A 173 12.54 -25.06 -3.10
C HIS A 173 11.09 -25.62 -3.13
N LYS A 174 10.91 -26.95 -3.05
CA LYS A 174 9.60 -27.54 -2.94
C LYS A 174 9.06 -27.31 -1.53
N ILE A 175 7.83 -26.82 -1.42
CA ILE A 175 7.19 -26.56 -0.13
C ILE A 175 6.79 -27.89 0.49
N THR A 176 7.35 -28.18 1.65
CA THR A 176 7.07 -29.39 2.45
C THR A 176 6.06 -29.12 3.56
N ASP A 177 5.93 -27.88 4.01
CA ASP A 177 4.94 -27.48 5.00
C ASP A 177 4.67 -25.97 4.93
N PHE A 178 3.54 -25.53 5.53
CA PHE A 178 3.08 -24.15 5.55
C PHE A 178 2.47 -23.82 6.91
N GLU A 179 2.81 -22.65 7.46
CA GLU A 179 2.30 -22.14 8.74
C GLU A 179 1.73 -20.73 8.56
N GLU A 180 0.42 -20.54 8.78
CA GLU A 180 -0.21 -19.22 8.71
C GLU A 180 -0.06 -18.49 10.04
N LYS A 181 0.74 -17.44 10.06
CA LYS A 181 1.00 -16.56 11.22
C LYS A 181 1.31 -17.32 12.51
N PRO A 182 2.35 -18.17 12.51
CA PRO A 182 2.67 -18.99 13.66
C PRO A 182 3.22 -18.17 14.83
N GLU A 183 2.89 -18.54 16.07
CA GLU A 183 3.50 -17.93 17.26
C GLU A 183 5.01 -18.25 17.36
N HIS A 184 5.39 -19.44 16.90
CA HIS A 184 6.77 -19.94 16.89
C HIS A 184 7.15 -20.45 15.49
N PRO A 185 7.57 -19.55 14.58
CA PRO A 185 7.85 -19.92 13.19
C PRO A 185 9.06 -20.87 13.10
N ARG A 186 8.93 -21.94 12.29
CA ARG A 186 10.00 -22.90 12.04
C ARG A 186 10.94 -22.50 10.90
N SER A 187 10.57 -21.47 10.14
CA SER A 187 11.35 -20.92 9.03
C SER A 187 11.16 -19.39 9.01
N ASN A 188 12.02 -18.70 8.28
CA ASN A 188 11.92 -17.26 8.06
C ASN A 188 11.52 -16.89 6.63
N LEU A 189 11.14 -17.87 5.80
CA LEU A 189 10.67 -17.64 4.44
C LEU A 189 9.19 -17.19 4.48
N ALA A 190 9.00 -15.89 4.46
CA ALA A 190 7.67 -15.25 4.50
C ALA A 190 7.03 -15.20 3.12
N SER A 191 5.74 -15.53 3.05
CA SER A 191 4.94 -15.30 1.85
C SER A 191 4.77 -13.82 1.56
N MET A 192 5.04 -13.42 0.33
CA MET A 192 4.81 -12.05 -0.14
C MET A 192 3.34 -11.79 -0.53
N GLY A 193 2.45 -12.79 -0.43
CA GLY A 193 1.07 -12.65 -0.94
C GLY A 193 0.99 -12.61 -2.46
N ILE A 194 1.98 -13.17 -3.13
CA ILE A 194 2.09 -13.25 -4.60
C ILE A 194 2.12 -14.74 -4.96
N TYR A 195 1.13 -15.18 -5.77
CA TYR A 195 0.97 -16.58 -6.10
C TYR A 195 0.75 -16.77 -7.60
N ILE A 196 1.36 -17.77 -8.21
CA ILE A 196 1.00 -18.29 -9.53
C ILE A 196 0.35 -19.66 -9.36
N PHE A 197 -0.84 -19.81 -9.88
CA PHE A 197 -1.58 -21.06 -9.90
C PHE A 197 -1.81 -21.54 -11.34
N ASN A 198 -1.73 -22.84 -11.56
CA ASN A 198 -2.42 -23.45 -12.68
C ASN A 198 -3.92 -23.17 -12.53
N TRP A 199 -4.57 -22.64 -13.58
CA TRP A 199 -5.99 -22.26 -13.50
C TRP A 199 -6.88 -23.41 -13.07
N LYS A 200 -6.61 -24.62 -13.56
CA LYS A 200 -7.38 -25.82 -13.21
C LYS A 200 -7.31 -26.11 -11.71
N THR A 201 -6.11 -26.08 -11.14
CA THR A 201 -5.88 -26.33 -9.71
C THR A 201 -6.52 -25.26 -8.84
N LEU A 202 -6.39 -23.98 -9.21
CA LEU A 202 -7.03 -22.88 -8.49
C LEU A 202 -8.56 -23.01 -8.49
N LYS A 203 -9.14 -23.23 -9.67
CA LYS A 203 -10.59 -23.37 -9.80
C LYS A 203 -11.15 -24.52 -8.97
N GLU A 204 -10.51 -25.69 -9.01
CA GLU A 204 -10.89 -26.84 -8.22
C GLU A 204 -10.82 -26.53 -6.71
N ALA A 205 -9.70 -25.97 -6.25
CA ALA A 205 -9.51 -25.60 -4.86
C ALA A 205 -10.55 -24.57 -4.37
N LEU A 206 -10.88 -23.56 -5.18
CA LEU A 206 -11.91 -22.58 -4.85
C LEU A 206 -13.30 -23.18 -4.74
N LEU A 207 -13.69 -24.04 -5.69
CA LEU A 207 -15.01 -24.66 -5.71
C LEU A 207 -15.21 -25.62 -4.53
N LEU A 208 -14.20 -26.44 -4.19
CA LEU A 208 -14.29 -27.41 -3.11
C LEU A 208 -14.23 -26.76 -1.71
N ASN A 209 -13.71 -25.56 -1.60
CA ASN A 209 -13.65 -24.81 -0.34
C ASN A 209 -14.67 -23.65 -0.28
N ALA A 210 -15.59 -23.55 -1.24
CA ALA A 210 -16.52 -22.42 -1.37
C ALA A 210 -17.39 -22.15 -0.13
N GLU A 211 -17.73 -23.20 0.63
CA GLU A 211 -18.56 -23.12 1.84
C GLU A 211 -17.76 -22.76 3.10
N GLN A 212 -16.44 -22.66 3.02
CA GLN A 212 -15.62 -22.28 4.17
C GLN A 212 -15.87 -20.82 4.55
N PRO A 213 -16.22 -20.52 5.81
CA PRO A 213 -16.42 -19.15 6.26
C PRO A 213 -15.12 -18.37 6.16
N GLY A 214 -15.15 -17.20 5.54
CA GLY A 214 -13.97 -16.36 5.36
C GLY A 214 -12.88 -17.02 4.52
N LEU A 215 -13.28 -17.65 3.39
CA LEU A 215 -12.39 -18.39 2.49
C LEU A 215 -11.14 -17.56 2.14
N ASP A 216 -9.96 -18.07 2.54
CA ASP A 216 -8.67 -17.38 2.50
C ASP A 216 -7.59 -18.28 1.87
N PHE A 217 -6.59 -17.67 1.21
CA PHE A 217 -5.51 -18.42 0.57
C PHE A 217 -4.65 -19.18 1.60
N GLY A 218 -4.19 -18.49 2.64
CA GLY A 218 -3.30 -19.08 3.65
C GLY A 218 -4.00 -20.14 4.51
N LYS A 219 -5.27 -19.93 4.85
CA LYS A 219 -5.99 -20.83 5.76
C LYS A 219 -6.65 -22.01 5.06
N HIS A 220 -7.02 -21.87 3.78
CA HIS A 220 -7.88 -22.86 3.11
C HIS A 220 -7.27 -23.36 1.81
N VAL A 221 -6.95 -22.46 0.85
CA VAL A 221 -6.57 -22.86 -0.52
C VAL A 221 -5.18 -23.52 -0.56
N ILE A 222 -4.16 -22.88 0.01
CA ILE A 222 -2.79 -23.43 0.03
C ILE A 222 -2.73 -24.74 0.82
N PRO A 223 -3.28 -24.85 2.06
CA PRO A 223 -3.32 -26.11 2.78
C PRO A 223 -4.11 -27.22 2.07
N TYR A 224 -5.20 -26.87 1.36
CA TYR A 224 -5.93 -27.82 0.53
C TYR A 224 -5.05 -28.39 -0.59
N CYS A 225 -4.38 -27.54 -1.37
CA CYS A 225 -3.48 -27.95 -2.45
C CYS A 225 -2.34 -28.82 -1.91
N HIS A 226 -1.73 -28.45 -0.79
CA HIS A 226 -0.66 -29.19 -0.15
C HIS A 226 -1.14 -30.60 0.29
N LYS A 227 -2.29 -30.67 0.96
CA LYS A 227 -2.86 -31.95 1.43
C LYS A 227 -3.23 -32.90 0.30
N ASN A 228 -3.64 -32.36 -0.85
CA ASN A 228 -3.98 -33.17 -2.03
C ASN A 228 -2.79 -33.53 -2.91
N GLY A 229 -1.56 -33.22 -2.47
CA GLY A 229 -0.32 -33.60 -3.14
C GLY A 229 0.01 -32.79 -4.39
N SER A 230 -0.62 -31.61 -4.57
CA SER A 230 -0.22 -30.68 -5.63
C SER A 230 1.25 -30.29 -5.45
N PRO A 231 2.06 -30.17 -6.53
CA PRO A 231 3.42 -29.68 -6.45
C PRO A 231 3.44 -28.17 -6.15
N LEU A 232 3.81 -27.82 -4.92
CA LEU A 232 3.97 -26.44 -4.44
C LEU A 232 5.44 -26.07 -4.36
N TYR A 233 5.80 -24.92 -4.91
CA TYR A 233 7.17 -24.41 -4.89
C TYR A 233 7.26 -22.99 -4.35
N ALA A 234 8.33 -22.70 -3.61
CA ALA A 234 8.66 -21.36 -3.15
C ALA A 234 9.60 -20.69 -4.16
N TYR A 235 9.21 -19.56 -4.71
CA TYR A 235 10.07 -18.70 -5.52
C TYR A 235 10.71 -17.66 -4.59
N GLU A 236 11.99 -17.78 -4.33
CA GLU A 236 12.72 -16.85 -3.49
C GLU A 236 12.99 -15.55 -4.25
N PHE A 237 12.36 -14.48 -3.81
CA PHE A 237 12.52 -13.16 -4.39
C PHE A 237 13.74 -12.46 -3.80
N ASN A 238 14.62 -11.99 -4.67
CA ASN A 238 15.81 -11.22 -4.33
C ASN A 238 15.64 -9.77 -4.81
N GLY A 239 15.08 -8.92 -3.97
CA GLY A 239 14.84 -7.52 -4.26
C GLY A 239 14.16 -6.81 -3.09
N TYR A 240 13.95 -5.52 -3.24
CA TYR A 240 13.23 -4.74 -2.24
C TYR A 240 11.74 -5.12 -2.20
N TRP A 241 11.24 -5.40 -1.02
CA TRP A 241 9.83 -5.62 -0.73
C TRP A 241 9.48 -5.08 0.66
N LYS A 242 8.40 -4.30 0.76
CA LYS A 242 7.96 -3.72 2.02
C LYS A 242 6.44 -3.80 2.16
N ASP A 243 5.97 -4.43 3.26
CA ASP A 243 4.57 -4.31 3.70
C ASP A 243 4.42 -2.98 4.46
N VAL A 244 3.90 -1.95 3.79
CA VAL A 244 3.61 -0.65 4.38
C VAL A 244 2.29 -0.67 5.17
N GLY A 245 2.15 -1.65 6.04
CA GLY A 245 0.92 -1.92 6.79
C GLY A 245 0.76 -1.17 8.10
N THR A 246 1.79 -0.47 8.57
CA THR A 246 1.75 0.37 9.79
C THR A 246 2.27 1.77 9.47
N LEU A 247 1.94 2.77 10.30
CA LEU A 247 2.46 4.14 10.13
C LEU A 247 3.98 4.18 10.13
N HIS A 248 4.61 3.39 10.99
CA HIS A 248 6.07 3.33 11.06
C HIS A 248 6.67 2.73 9.80
N SER A 249 6.21 1.55 9.34
CA SER A 249 6.73 0.93 8.12
C SER A 249 6.43 1.76 6.87
N TYR A 250 5.31 2.49 6.83
CA TYR A 250 4.98 3.42 5.78
C TYR A 250 5.92 4.64 5.78
N TRP A 251 6.19 5.23 6.95
CA TRP A 251 7.13 6.33 7.10
C TRP A 251 8.55 5.89 6.71
N GLU A 252 9.02 4.78 7.25
CA GLU A 252 10.34 4.20 6.98
C GLU A 252 10.54 3.93 5.48
N ALA A 253 9.59 3.27 4.81
CA ALA A 253 9.68 3.00 3.37
C ALA A 253 9.77 4.29 2.52
N ASN A 254 9.13 5.38 2.93
CA ASN A 254 9.28 6.67 2.26
C ASN A 254 10.65 7.30 2.54
N MET A 255 11.19 7.16 3.76
CA MET A 255 12.52 7.68 4.11
C MET A 255 13.64 6.90 3.41
N GLU A 256 13.48 5.61 3.18
CA GLU A 256 14.41 4.78 2.40
C GLU A 256 14.58 5.25 0.95
N LEU A 257 13.58 5.93 0.37
CA LEU A 257 13.65 6.48 -0.99
C LEU A 257 14.64 7.65 -1.13
N ILE A 258 14.91 8.34 -0.05
CA ILE A 258 15.77 9.54 -0.03
C ILE A 258 17.20 9.24 0.42
N ASP A 259 17.56 7.99 0.59
CA ASP A 259 18.93 7.58 0.82
C ASP A 259 19.82 7.89 -0.38
N ILE A 260 21.12 8.10 -0.14
CA ILE A 260 22.10 8.45 -1.20
C ILE A 260 22.13 7.36 -2.29
N VAL A 261 22.01 6.10 -1.89
CA VAL A 261 21.85 4.95 -2.77
C VAL A 261 20.63 4.18 -2.27
N PRO A 262 19.42 4.53 -2.74
CA PRO A 262 18.22 3.88 -2.28
C PRO A 262 18.21 2.42 -2.76
N GLU A 263 17.88 1.50 -1.87
CA GLU A 263 17.67 0.09 -2.22
C GLU A 263 16.50 -0.04 -3.19
N PHE A 264 15.46 0.78 -3.02
CA PHE A 264 14.34 0.91 -3.94
C PHE A 264 14.49 2.15 -4.81
N ASN A 265 15.02 1.97 -6.02
CA ASN A 265 15.29 3.08 -6.94
C ASN A 265 14.05 3.39 -7.82
N LEU A 266 13.42 4.55 -7.59
CA LEU A 266 12.31 5.04 -8.43
C LEU A 266 12.75 5.55 -9.81
N TYR A 267 14.05 5.82 -10.02
CA TYR A 267 14.63 6.38 -11.24
C TYR A 267 15.22 5.32 -12.18
N GLU A 268 14.87 4.05 -11.95
CA GLU A 268 15.32 2.96 -12.81
C GLU A 268 14.63 3.03 -14.17
N GLU A 269 15.41 3.19 -15.25
CA GLU A 269 14.90 3.40 -16.62
C GLU A 269 14.24 2.15 -17.22
N TYR A 270 14.70 0.96 -16.84
CA TYR A 270 14.22 -0.30 -17.42
C TYR A 270 13.01 -0.91 -16.69
N TRP A 271 12.65 -0.38 -15.52
CA TRP A 271 11.50 -0.83 -14.75
C TRP A 271 10.74 0.35 -14.16
N ASN A 272 10.02 1.04 -15.02
CA ASN A 272 9.27 2.23 -14.63
C ASN A 272 8.05 1.88 -13.77
N ILE A 273 7.81 2.71 -12.77
CA ILE A 273 6.53 2.72 -12.04
C ILE A 273 5.66 3.81 -12.67
N TYR A 274 4.54 3.38 -13.23
CA TYR A 274 3.55 4.26 -13.86
C TYR A 274 2.52 4.68 -12.84
N THR A 275 1.95 5.87 -13.01
CA THR A 275 0.91 6.40 -12.14
C THR A 275 0.00 7.36 -12.90
N LYS A 276 -1.21 7.54 -12.40
CA LYS A 276 -2.09 8.61 -12.87
C LYS A 276 -1.65 9.91 -12.20
N CYS A 277 -0.99 10.79 -12.97
CA CYS A 277 -0.57 12.11 -12.52
C CYS A 277 -1.55 13.18 -13.00
N GLU A 278 -1.76 14.21 -12.18
CA GLU A 278 -2.29 15.48 -12.62
C GLU A 278 -1.23 16.23 -13.41
N ILE A 279 -1.65 17.02 -14.40
CA ILE A 279 -0.71 17.86 -15.16
C ILE A 279 -0.43 19.10 -14.30
N LEU A 280 0.71 19.12 -13.66
CA LEU A 280 1.15 20.23 -12.80
C LEU A 280 2.39 20.93 -13.44
N PRO A 281 2.64 22.22 -13.13
CA PRO A 281 3.85 22.88 -13.55
C PRO A 281 5.08 22.25 -12.84
N PRO A 282 6.30 22.54 -13.32
CA PRO A 282 7.51 22.22 -12.56
C PRO A 282 7.46 22.84 -11.16
N GLN A 283 8.18 22.23 -10.21
CA GLN A 283 8.30 22.77 -8.86
C GLN A 283 9.05 24.11 -8.86
N TYR A 284 8.62 25.04 -8.01
CA TYR A 284 9.29 26.31 -7.77
C TYR A 284 10.07 26.30 -6.46
N ILE A 285 11.34 26.64 -6.50
CA ILE A 285 12.23 26.75 -5.34
C ILE A 285 12.64 28.22 -5.22
N ALA A 286 12.26 28.87 -4.12
CA ALA A 286 12.60 30.26 -3.87
C ALA A 286 14.12 30.45 -3.56
N PRO A 287 14.68 31.63 -3.79
CA PRO A 287 16.17 31.88 -3.66
C PRO A 287 16.74 31.55 -2.28
N ASP A 288 15.98 31.77 -1.20
CA ASP A 288 16.44 31.55 0.18
C ASP A 288 16.02 30.20 0.75
N SER A 289 15.48 29.32 -0.08
CA SER A 289 15.08 27.97 0.32
C SER A 289 16.28 27.04 0.42
N VAL A 290 16.18 26.06 1.31
CA VAL A 290 17.18 24.99 1.47
C VAL A 290 16.48 23.65 1.30
N ILE A 291 16.99 22.79 0.42
CA ILE A 291 16.50 21.43 0.22
C ILE A 291 17.68 20.47 0.34
N GLU A 292 17.61 19.56 1.29
CA GLU A 292 18.62 18.53 1.50
C GLU A 292 17.98 17.15 1.63
N ARG A 293 18.51 16.15 0.90
CA ARG A 293 18.08 14.74 0.96
C ARG A 293 16.55 14.59 0.92
N SER A 294 15.88 15.19 -0.06
CA SER A 294 14.42 15.22 -0.10
C SER A 294 13.91 15.01 -1.52
N ILE A 295 12.73 14.40 -1.63
CA ILE A 295 11.97 14.28 -2.87
C ILE A 295 10.92 15.38 -2.88
N ILE A 296 10.84 16.14 -3.99
CA ILE A 296 9.86 17.22 -4.16
C ILE A 296 8.99 16.91 -5.38
N GLY A 297 7.69 16.85 -5.18
CA GLY A 297 6.71 16.61 -6.25
C GLY A 297 6.48 17.79 -7.18
N GLU A 298 5.98 17.50 -8.37
CA GLU A 298 5.63 18.51 -9.38
C GLU A 298 4.59 19.50 -8.84
N GLY A 299 4.63 20.76 -9.30
CA GLY A 299 3.72 21.82 -8.89
C GLY A 299 3.91 22.35 -7.48
N SER A 300 4.92 21.87 -6.74
CA SER A 300 5.18 22.34 -5.38
C SER A 300 5.94 23.67 -5.38
N GLU A 301 5.62 24.53 -4.40
CA GLU A 301 6.24 25.82 -4.18
C GLU A 301 6.96 25.83 -2.83
N ILE A 302 8.29 25.92 -2.83
CA ILE A 302 9.10 25.84 -1.63
C ILE A 302 9.75 27.21 -1.34
N TYR A 303 9.28 27.87 -0.29
CA TYR A 303 9.84 29.13 0.23
C TYR A 303 10.59 28.93 1.55
N GLY A 304 10.51 27.74 2.15
CA GLY A 304 11.13 27.38 3.42
C GLY A 304 12.29 26.41 3.26
N GLN A 305 12.52 25.62 4.30
CA GLN A 305 13.61 24.64 4.38
C GLN A 305 13.05 23.25 4.48
N VAL A 306 13.57 22.30 3.71
CA VAL A 306 13.14 20.90 3.67
C VAL A 306 14.34 19.99 3.83
N TYR A 307 14.32 19.15 4.84
CA TYR A 307 15.38 18.22 5.16
C TYR A 307 14.83 16.83 5.30
N ASN A 308 15.47 15.85 4.66
CA ASN A 308 15.19 14.43 4.87
C ASN A 308 13.68 14.10 4.79
N SER A 309 13.00 14.62 3.76
CA SER A 309 11.54 14.57 3.68
C SER A 309 11.04 14.23 2.28
N VAL A 310 9.83 13.67 2.22
CA VAL A 310 9.13 13.37 0.98
C VAL A 310 7.94 14.32 0.84
N ILE A 311 8.00 15.19 -0.17
CA ILE A 311 6.98 16.21 -0.45
C ILE A 311 6.19 15.80 -1.69
N GLY A 312 4.89 15.74 -1.54
CA GLY A 312 3.92 15.43 -2.61
C GLY A 312 3.81 16.50 -3.67
N CYS A 313 2.93 16.28 -4.63
CA CYS A 313 2.66 17.23 -5.71
C CYS A 313 1.78 18.40 -5.25
N GLY A 314 2.03 19.60 -5.76
CA GLY A 314 1.23 20.80 -5.46
C GLY A 314 1.29 21.27 -4.00
N VAL A 315 2.34 20.93 -3.27
CA VAL A 315 2.54 21.35 -1.88
C VAL A 315 3.13 22.77 -1.82
N VAL A 316 2.62 23.57 -0.91
CA VAL A 316 3.20 24.90 -0.62
C VAL A 316 3.84 24.90 0.76
N ILE A 317 5.14 25.27 0.83
CA ILE A 317 5.88 25.44 2.09
C ILE A 317 6.28 26.89 2.24
N GLY A 318 5.66 27.60 3.21
CA GLY A 318 5.82 29.04 3.43
C GLY A 318 7.19 29.45 3.94
N GLU A 319 7.46 30.76 3.87
CA GLU A 319 8.72 31.39 4.31
C GLU A 319 9.03 31.10 5.78
N GLY A 320 10.28 30.80 6.10
CA GLY A 320 10.73 30.51 7.47
C GLY A 320 10.21 29.19 8.03
N THR A 321 9.46 28.42 7.27
CA THR A 321 9.02 27.06 7.65
C THR A 321 10.15 26.07 7.49
N VAL A 322 10.27 25.16 8.45
CA VAL A 322 11.26 24.07 8.44
C VAL A 322 10.53 22.72 8.53
N VAL A 323 10.74 21.87 7.54
CA VAL A 323 10.20 20.50 7.49
C VAL A 323 11.35 19.51 7.59
N ARG A 324 11.27 18.55 8.53
CA ARG A 324 12.29 17.52 8.79
C ARG A 324 11.65 16.15 8.96
N ASP A 325 12.31 15.11 8.43
CA ASP A 325 11.97 13.70 8.63
C ASP A 325 10.47 13.40 8.40
N SER A 326 9.84 14.08 7.44
CA SER A 326 8.40 14.14 7.31
C SER A 326 7.91 13.77 5.92
N ILE A 327 6.67 13.30 5.86
CA ILE A 327 5.95 13.03 4.62
C ILE A 327 4.81 14.05 4.54
N ILE A 328 4.84 14.90 3.52
CA ILE A 328 3.79 15.89 3.24
C ILE A 328 3.13 15.47 1.93
N MET A 329 1.87 15.03 2.00
CA MET A 329 1.15 14.53 0.82
C MET A 329 0.58 15.67 -0.03
N ASN A 330 0.03 15.29 -1.18
CA ASN A 330 -0.38 16.19 -2.25
C ASN A 330 -1.30 17.34 -1.81
N SER A 331 -1.16 18.49 -2.45
CA SER A 331 -2.03 19.67 -2.31
C SER A 331 -2.10 20.25 -0.88
N THR A 332 -1.13 19.92 -0.03
CA THR A 332 -1.05 20.43 1.35
C THR A 332 -0.41 21.81 1.36
N GLN A 333 -0.96 22.72 2.16
CA GLN A 333 -0.47 24.10 2.32
C GLN A 333 0.03 24.31 3.75
N ILE A 334 1.32 24.60 3.88
CA ILE A 334 1.98 24.93 5.15
C ILE A 334 2.35 26.41 5.11
N GLN A 335 1.76 27.19 6.00
CA GLN A 335 2.00 28.63 6.07
C GLN A 335 3.40 28.94 6.63
N ARG A 336 3.74 30.23 6.73
CA ARG A 336 5.07 30.68 7.20
C ARG A 336 5.34 30.36 8.66
N GLY A 337 6.64 30.20 8.98
CA GLY A 337 7.13 30.10 10.36
C GLY A 337 6.85 28.78 11.06
N CYS A 338 6.42 27.73 10.33
CA CYS A 338 6.11 26.43 10.90
C CYS A 338 7.36 25.58 11.16
N GLU A 339 7.28 24.69 12.15
CA GLU A 339 8.30 23.68 12.44
C GLU A 339 7.62 22.30 12.39
N ILE A 340 7.90 21.51 11.36
CA ILE A 340 7.32 20.19 11.13
C ILE A 340 8.41 19.14 11.31
N ASN A 341 8.29 18.30 12.35
CA ASN A 341 9.27 17.26 12.65
C ASN A 341 8.58 15.90 12.77
N LYS A 342 9.10 14.91 12.06
CA LYS A 342 8.66 13.51 12.10
C LYS A 342 7.14 13.39 12.04
N ALA A 343 6.57 13.91 10.96
CA ALA A 343 5.13 13.94 10.73
C ALA A 343 4.73 13.25 9.43
N ILE A 344 3.53 12.71 9.40
CA ILE A 344 2.82 12.31 8.20
C ILE A 344 1.60 13.22 8.07
N VAL A 345 1.63 14.10 7.08
CA VAL A 345 0.54 15.02 6.77
C VAL A 345 -0.14 14.55 5.49
N ALA A 346 -1.39 14.17 5.59
CA ALA A 346 -2.17 13.64 4.48
C ALA A 346 -2.53 14.71 3.42
N GLU A 347 -3.29 14.33 2.40
CA GLU A 347 -3.65 15.19 1.26
C GLU A 347 -4.57 16.36 1.67
N ASN A 348 -4.44 17.50 0.99
CA ASN A 348 -5.31 18.69 1.13
C ASN A 348 -5.37 19.29 2.54
N VAL A 349 -4.30 19.17 3.31
CA VAL A 349 -4.22 19.75 4.66
C VAL A 349 -3.80 21.21 4.60
N VAL A 350 -4.39 22.04 5.46
CA VAL A 350 -3.97 23.43 5.65
C VAL A 350 -3.40 23.60 7.05
N ILE A 351 -2.12 23.96 7.13
CA ILE A 351 -1.41 24.24 8.39
C ILE A 351 -1.19 25.75 8.49
N GLY A 352 -1.76 26.35 9.53
CA GLY A 352 -1.69 27.79 9.80
C GLY A 352 -0.28 28.27 10.14
N GLU A 353 -0.11 29.60 10.29
CA GLU A 353 1.18 30.21 10.60
C GLU A 353 1.71 29.75 11.96
N ASN A 354 3.05 29.63 12.10
CA ASN A 354 3.79 29.33 13.35
C ASN A 354 3.37 28.01 14.03
N VAL A 355 2.80 27.06 13.30
CA VAL A 355 2.45 25.76 13.84
C VAL A 355 3.69 24.90 14.05
N LYS A 356 3.73 24.15 15.16
CA LYS A 356 4.80 23.21 15.47
C LYS A 356 4.23 21.80 15.60
N LEU A 357 4.70 20.86 14.77
CA LEU A 357 4.36 19.44 14.86
C LEU A 357 5.57 18.62 15.33
N GLY A 358 5.32 17.64 16.20
CA GLY A 358 6.33 16.71 16.71
C GLY A 358 7.16 17.25 17.87
N VAL A 359 6.58 18.15 18.66
CA VAL A 359 7.25 18.76 19.84
C VAL A 359 7.05 17.93 21.11
N GLY A 360 7.87 18.22 22.12
CA GLY A 360 7.74 17.62 23.47
C GLY A 360 8.29 16.20 23.57
N GLU A 361 8.13 15.61 24.75
CA GLU A 361 8.54 14.24 25.04
C GLU A 361 7.56 13.25 24.42
N GLU A 362 8.03 12.06 24.09
CA GLU A 362 7.21 11.01 23.52
C GLU A 362 6.35 10.36 24.62
N SER A 363 5.05 10.22 24.36
CA SER A 363 4.15 9.45 25.19
C SER A 363 3.25 8.55 24.32
N PRO A 364 2.78 7.40 24.85
CA PRO A 364 1.86 6.53 24.14
C PRO A 364 0.56 7.27 23.78
N ASN A 365 -0.03 6.92 22.64
CA ASN A 365 -1.32 7.46 22.25
C ASN A 365 -2.42 6.89 23.17
N GLU A 366 -3.36 7.74 23.61
CA GLU A 366 -4.42 7.37 24.54
C GLU A 366 -5.50 6.49 23.92
N THR A 367 -5.79 6.67 22.63
CA THR A 367 -6.87 5.97 21.94
C THR A 367 -6.36 4.68 21.30
N ASP A 368 -5.29 4.76 20.51
CA ASP A 368 -4.75 3.67 19.73
C ASP A 368 -3.22 3.53 19.87
N PRO A 369 -2.72 3.09 21.04
CA PRO A 369 -1.28 3.00 21.32
C PRO A 369 -0.53 2.01 20.42
N ASN A 370 -1.24 1.07 19.79
CA ASN A 370 -0.65 0.12 18.85
C ASN A 370 -0.47 0.69 17.42
N ILE A 371 -1.15 1.78 17.10
CA ILE A 371 -1.08 2.45 15.79
C ILE A 371 -0.13 3.65 15.87
N TYR A 372 -0.32 4.51 16.86
CA TYR A 372 0.41 5.78 17.00
C TYR A 372 1.46 5.67 18.11
N ASN A 373 2.60 5.05 17.80
CA ASN A 373 3.59 4.66 18.81
C ASN A 373 5.07 4.85 18.39
N SER A 374 5.31 5.61 17.34
CA SER A 374 6.67 5.72 16.74
C SER A 374 7.22 7.15 16.76
N GLY A 375 6.66 8.00 17.61
CA GLY A 375 7.01 9.43 17.69
C GLY A 375 6.46 10.26 16.52
N ILE A 376 5.66 9.67 15.62
CA ILE A 376 5.13 10.32 14.42
C ILE A 376 3.85 11.08 14.76
N VAL A 377 3.76 12.34 14.34
CA VAL A 377 2.50 13.09 14.32
C VAL A 377 1.75 12.74 13.04
N THR A 378 0.48 12.40 13.15
CA THR A 378 -0.33 12.06 11.97
C THR A 378 -1.47 13.06 11.80
N VAL A 379 -1.52 13.70 10.64
CA VAL A 379 -2.60 14.63 10.27
C VAL A 379 -3.42 14.01 9.14
N GLY A 380 -4.72 13.83 9.39
CA GLY A 380 -5.65 13.25 8.41
C GLY A 380 -5.96 14.21 7.27
N GLU A 381 -6.48 13.67 6.19
CA GLU A 381 -6.80 14.43 4.97
C GLU A 381 -7.85 15.53 5.19
N ASN A 382 -7.79 16.59 4.37
CA ASN A 382 -8.70 17.74 4.44
C ASN A 382 -8.75 18.43 5.82
N SER A 383 -7.73 18.20 6.66
CA SER A 383 -7.66 18.82 7.99
C SER A 383 -7.19 20.26 7.90
N VAL A 384 -7.63 21.05 8.88
CA VAL A 384 -7.16 22.42 9.08
C VAL A 384 -6.63 22.55 10.50
N ILE A 385 -5.37 22.98 10.64
CA ILE A 385 -4.75 23.31 11.91
C ILE A 385 -4.60 24.84 11.99
N PRO A 386 -5.19 25.51 13.00
CA PRO A 386 -5.12 26.96 13.13
C PRO A 386 -3.68 27.42 13.45
N ARG A 387 -3.41 28.72 13.31
CA ARG A 387 -2.11 29.31 13.60
C ARG A 387 -1.73 29.21 15.08
N ASP A 388 -0.42 29.34 15.34
CA ASP A 388 0.18 29.45 16.68
C ASP A 388 -0.10 28.18 17.57
N VAL A 389 -0.29 27.01 16.94
CA VAL A 389 -0.57 25.75 17.63
C VAL A 389 0.66 24.86 17.65
N SER A 390 0.83 24.14 18.76
CA SER A 390 1.86 23.10 18.93
C SER A 390 1.22 21.73 19.16
N VAL A 391 1.70 20.70 18.46
CA VAL A 391 1.20 19.32 18.54
C VAL A 391 2.33 18.39 18.95
N GLY A 392 2.10 17.61 20.00
CA GLY A 392 3.07 16.66 20.55
C GLY A 392 3.21 15.38 19.71
N LYS A 393 4.23 14.57 20.00
CA LYS A 393 4.54 13.30 19.34
C LYS A 393 3.43 12.26 19.56
N ASN A 394 3.31 11.29 18.65
CA ASN A 394 2.27 10.24 18.67
C ASN A 394 0.83 10.79 18.72
N SER A 395 0.65 12.07 18.38
CA SER A 395 -0.66 12.70 18.35
C SER A 395 -1.30 12.61 16.96
N VAL A 396 -2.61 12.68 16.96
CA VAL A 396 -3.43 12.62 15.76
C VAL A 396 -4.32 13.86 15.68
N VAL A 397 -4.36 14.50 14.50
CA VAL A 397 -5.31 15.59 14.22
C VAL A 397 -6.08 15.23 12.95
N PHE A 398 -7.41 15.26 13.04
CA PHE A 398 -8.26 14.99 11.87
C PHE A 398 -9.48 15.92 11.86
N GLY A 399 -9.74 16.53 10.71
CA GLY A 399 -10.83 17.44 10.48
C GLY A 399 -10.47 18.93 10.68
N VAL A 400 -11.47 19.80 10.55
CA VAL A 400 -11.30 21.24 10.68
C VAL A 400 -11.26 21.65 12.15
N THR A 401 -10.06 21.95 12.64
CA THR A 401 -9.85 22.35 14.04
C THR A 401 -9.76 23.88 14.18
N THR A 402 -10.00 24.37 15.38
CA THR A 402 -9.99 25.79 15.75
C THR A 402 -9.16 26.01 17.01
N ASP A 403 -8.77 27.23 17.33
CA ASP A 403 -7.97 27.56 18.52
C ASP A 403 -8.58 27.01 19.84
N LYS A 404 -9.91 26.85 19.89
CA LYS A 404 -10.63 26.35 21.06
C LYS A 404 -10.42 24.84 21.32
N ASP A 405 -9.92 24.13 20.35
CA ASP A 405 -9.69 22.69 20.41
C ASP A 405 -8.33 22.33 21.01
N TYR A 406 -7.50 23.35 21.26
CA TYR A 406 -6.16 23.23 21.80
C TYR A 406 -6.08 23.93 23.16
N ASP A 407 -5.53 23.24 24.17
CA ASP A 407 -5.35 23.85 25.48
C ASP A 407 -4.18 24.84 25.45
N ASN A 408 -4.49 26.14 25.56
CA ASN A 408 -3.50 27.22 25.41
C ASN A 408 -2.63 27.09 24.13
N GLY A 409 -3.21 26.67 23.00
CA GLY A 409 -2.49 26.45 21.74
C GLY A 409 -1.64 25.18 21.72
N TYR A 410 -1.86 24.23 22.63
CA TYR A 410 -1.08 23.00 22.70
C TYR A 410 -1.94 21.74 22.73
N LEU A 411 -1.59 20.77 21.91
CA LEU A 411 -2.08 19.39 21.97
C LEU A 411 -0.95 18.50 22.49
N PRO A 412 -1.03 17.96 23.72
CA PRO A 412 0.01 17.12 24.31
C PRO A 412 0.32 15.86 23.48
N SER A 413 1.51 15.31 23.66
CA SER A 413 1.91 14.04 23.05
C SER A 413 0.93 12.92 23.41
N GLY A 414 0.64 12.06 22.43
CA GLY A 414 -0.27 10.92 22.61
C GLY A 414 -1.75 11.28 22.58
N LYS A 415 -2.13 12.50 22.26
CA LYS A 415 -3.54 12.90 22.16
C LYS A 415 -4.12 12.68 20.75
N THR A 416 -5.40 12.34 20.72
CA THR A 416 -6.18 12.20 19.48
C THR A 416 -7.25 13.28 19.44
N LEU A 417 -7.18 14.15 18.42
CA LEU A 417 -8.15 15.21 18.14
C LEU A 417 -8.84 14.93 16.80
N ILE A 418 -10.04 14.39 16.85
CA ILE A 418 -10.89 14.11 15.69
C ILE A 418 -12.16 14.92 15.81
N LYS A 419 -12.51 15.69 14.78
CA LYS A 419 -13.73 16.50 14.74
C LYS A 419 -14.93 15.70 14.24
N ALA A 420 -16.02 15.74 14.98
CA ALA A 420 -17.30 15.13 14.60
C ALA A 420 -17.80 15.71 13.25
N GLY A 421 -18.17 14.86 12.34
CA GLY A 421 -18.52 15.18 10.94
C GLY A 421 -17.56 14.63 9.93
N ASP A 422 -16.35 14.29 10.34
CA ASP A 422 -15.31 13.65 9.51
C ASP A 422 -15.19 12.13 9.77
N GLU A 423 -15.98 11.59 10.69
CA GLU A 423 -16.02 10.16 11.08
C GLU A 423 -16.83 9.26 10.11
N GLN A 424 -17.24 9.76 8.92
CA GLN A 424 -18.03 8.96 7.97
C GLN A 424 -17.22 8.43 6.80
#